data_a818a43f31f284317ffed00d098c3eb9
#
_entry.id   a818a43f31f284317ffed00d098c3eb9
#
_cell.length_a   1.000
_cell.length_b   1.000
_cell.length_c   1.000
_cell.angle_alpha   90.00
_cell.angle_beta   90.00
_cell.angle_gamma   90.00
#
_symmetry.space_group_name_H-M   'P 1'
#
loop_
_entity.id
_entity.type
_entity.pdbx_description
1 polymer ?
#
loop_
_entity_poly.entity_id
_entity_poly.type
_entity_poly.pdbx_seq_one_letter_code
_entity_poly.pdbx_strand_id
1 'polypeptide(L)'
;MASGTASDTRLSCGGDFPAGTAKAQHQGPPAKARRGWSFTRIVGGGLALGLLAALTGFFAFANLVDQAARAPGGMTDGVVVLTGGGHRIAEGLDLIEHGQGRRLLISGVNERTGHDEMLKLHPGSKSLMGCCVDLGAQARNTIGNAIEARRWVRMHGFSSLTVVTSPYHMPRALMELRHAMPEITIAPHRPRAEAHSVERLWREPELIRTLVLEYAKFAVAALRTQIEHDPETSRLAVILGGRKPVSPKPVKGSFAS
;
A
#
# COMPACT_ATOMS: atom_id res chain seq x y z
N MET A 1 77.91 34.99 87.22
CA MET A 1 79.08 34.32 86.77
C MET A 1 78.97 34.16 85.32
N ALA A 2 79.61 34.95 84.63
CA ALA A 2 80.73 34.79 83.72
C ALA A 2 80.23 34.32 82.34
N SER A 3 80.34 35.17 81.45
CA SER A 3 81.47 35.50 80.55
C SER A 3 81.20 34.91 79.20
N GLY A 4 81.13 35.55 78.16
CA GLY A 4 82.05 36.31 77.39
C GLY A 4 81.98 35.84 75.95
N THR A 5 82.04 36.66 75.16
CA THR A 5 82.80 37.37 74.13
C THR A 5 82.33 36.95 72.72
N ALA A 6 81.87 37.89 72.00
CA ALA A 6 82.48 38.75 71.02
C ALA A 6 83.27 38.07 69.88
N SER A 7 82.95 38.46 68.71
CA SER A 7 83.71 38.86 67.52
C SER A 7 83.12 38.19 66.23
N ASP A 8 82.67 38.90 65.46
CA ASP A 8 83.11 39.86 64.40
C ASP A 8 83.36 39.17 63.04
N THR A 9 82.86 39.80 62.08
CA THR A 9 83.41 40.08 60.75
C THR A 9 82.97 39.30 59.55
N ARG A 10 82.43 40.06 58.65
CA ARG A 10 82.59 40.26 57.23
C ARG A 10 81.63 39.56 56.28
N LEU A 11 80.91 40.41 55.71
CA LEU A 11 80.64 40.62 54.29
C LEU A 11 81.24 39.65 53.30
N SER A 12 80.45 38.94 52.52
CA SER A 12 80.71 38.70 51.12
C SER A 12 79.40 38.63 50.32
N CYS A 13 79.32 39.50 49.34
CA CYS A 13 78.29 39.48 48.26
C CYS A 13 78.59 38.29 47.37
N GLY A 14 77.56 37.57 46.98
CA GLY A 14 77.61 36.55 45.95
C GLY A 14 76.20 36.15 45.61
N GLY A 15 75.71 36.75 44.56
CA GLY A 15 74.38 36.43 44.04
C GLY A 15 74.33 35.04 43.44
N ASP A 16 73.17 34.46 43.55
CA ASP A 16 72.60 33.63 42.51
C ASP A 16 71.11 33.44 42.79
N PHE A 17 70.31 34.10 42.01
CA PHE A 17 68.89 33.85 41.94
C PHE A 17 68.67 32.67 40.96
N PRO A 18 68.12 31.55 41.37
CA PRO A 18 67.55 30.65 40.41
C PRO A 18 66.17 31.21 40.00
N ALA A 19 66.09 31.68 38.77
CA ALA A 19 64.87 31.97 38.08
C ALA A 19 64.05 30.69 37.90
N GLY A 20 63.24 30.39 38.88
CA GLY A 20 62.18 29.40 38.79
C GLY A 20 60.99 30.03 38.04
N THR A 21 61.07 30.01 36.71
CA THR A 21 59.88 30.29 35.88
C THR A 21 58.91 29.17 36.09
N ALA A 22 57.92 29.38 36.96
CA ALA A 22 56.69 28.58 37.00
C ALA A 22 55.99 28.75 35.67
N LYS A 23 56.16 27.76 34.76
CA LYS A 23 55.32 27.64 33.57
C LYS A 23 53.90 27.49 34.05
N ALA A 24 53.10 28.56 33.96
CA ALA A 24 51.67 28.49 34.03
C ALA A 24 51.22 27.48 33.00
N GLN A 25 50.78 26.28 33.41
CA GLN A 25 50.10 25.35 32.59
C GLN A 25 48.80 26.00 32.14
N HIS A 26 48.79 26.49 30.91
CA HIS A 26 47.57 26.89 30.21
C HIS A 26 46.75 25.62 30.07
N GLN A 27 45.85 25.37 31.01
CA GLN A 27 44.76 24.40 30.83
C GLN A 27 43.91 24.96 29.70
N GLY A 28 44.10 24.37 28.50
CA GLY A 28 43.24 24.63 27.36
C GLY A 28 41.78 24.34 27.75
N PRO A 29 40.84 25.02 27.13
CA PRO A 29 39.41 24.82 27.41
C PRO A 29 39.07 23.34 27.33
N PRO A 30 38.20 22.81 28.23
CA PRO A 30 37.85 21.39 28.22
C PRO A 30 37.30 21.04 26.84
N ALA A 31 37.89 20.05 26.22
CA ALA A 31 37.43 19.53 24.93
C ALA A 31 35.92 19.25 25.06
N LYS A 32 35.10 20.02 24.32
CA LYS A 32 33.66 19.80 24.26
C LYS A 32 33.47 18.34 23.88
N ALA A 33 33.02 17.54 24.83
CA ALA A 33 32.64 16.16 24.63
C ALA A 33 31.67 16.15 23.45
N ARG A 34 32.15 15.73 22.28
CA ARG A 34 31.38 15.64 21.06
C ARG A 34 30.25 14.67 21.35
N ARG A 35 29.08 15.19 21.32
CA ARG A 35 27.75 14.64 21.53
C ARG A 35 27.48 13.48 20.54
N GLY A 36 28.23 12.38 20.66
CA GLY A 36 27.99 11.13 19.89
C GLY A 36 26.64 10.48 20.21
N TRP A 37 25.94 11.04 21.18
CA TRP A 37 24.66 10.55 21.64
C TRP A 37 23.47 11.05 20.82
N SER A 38 23.68 12.00 19.89
CA SER A 38 22.59 12.54 19.08
C SER A 38 22.22 11.64 17.88
N PHE A 39 23.16 10.93 17.27
CA PHE A 39 22.89 10.09 16.10
C PHE A 39 21.99 8.89 16.43
N THR A 40 22.32 8.13 17.48
CA THR A 40 21.51 6.98 17.92
C THR A 40 20.10 7.40 18.37
N ARG A 41 19.95 8.58 19.00
CA ARG A 41 18.65 9.12 19.39
C ARG A 41 17.82 9.57 18.17
N ILE A 42 18.47 10.18 17.18
CA ILE A 42 17.81 10.58 15.93
C ILE A 42 17.36 9.34 15.16
N VAL A 43 18.23 8.34 15.01
CA VAL A 43 17.89 7.07 14.34
C VAL A 43 16.81 6.32 15.12
N GLY A 44 16.94 6.19 16.44
CA GLY A 44 15.93 5.54 17.29
C GLY A 44 14.58 6.27 17.26
N GLY A 45 14.59 7.59 17.31
CA GLY A 45 13.38 8.42 17.18
C GLY A 45 12.72 8.28 15.79
N GLY A 46 13.54 8.26 14.74
CA GLY A 46 13.07 8.04 13.36
C GLY A 46 12.42 6.66 13.18
N LEU A 47 13.05 5.61 13.72
CA LEU A 47 12.49 4.24 13.69
C LEU A 47 11.19 4.13 14.48
N ALA A 48 11.13 4.73 15.68
CA ALA A 48 9.92 4.76 16.51
C ALA A 48 8.76 5.48 15.80
N LEU A 49 9.04 6.64 15.18
CA LEU A 49 8.05 7.39 14.40
C LEU A 49 7.59 6.60 13.17
N GLY A 50 8.51 5.96 12.46
CA GLY A 50 8.20 5.10 11.32
C GLY A 50 7.32 3.91 11.70
N LEU A 51 7.62 3.25 12.82
CA LEU A 51 6.81 2.16 13.36
C LEU A 51 5.41 2.65 13.76
N LEU A 52 5.33 3.79 14.46
CA LEU A 52 4.06 4.38 14.85
C LEU A 52 3.21 4.72 13.62
N ALA A 53 3.80 5.33 12.60
CA ALA A 53 3.12 5.63 11.34
C ALA A 53 2.63 4.35 10.62
N ALA A 54 3.45 3.29 10.59
CA ALA A 54 3.08 2.01 10.01
C ALA A 54 1.91 1.34 10.76
N LEU A 55 1.94 1.36 12.08
CA LEU A 55 0.85 0.82 12.91
C LEU A 55 -0.44 1.63 12.75
N THR A 56 -0.36 2.95 12.81
CA THR A 56 -1.53 3.83 12.60
C THR A 56 -2.12 3.62 11.21
N GLY A 57 -1.27 3.56 10.19
CA GLY A 57 -1.68 3.27 8.81
C GLY A 57 -2.34 1.90 8.66
N PHE A 58 -1.81 0.87 9.36
CA PHE A 58 -2.40 -0.46 9.36
C PHE A 58 -3.80 -0.49 9.99
N PHE A 59 -4.00 0.18 11.12
CA PHE A 59 -5.34 0.28 11.74
C PHE A 59 -6.31 1.10 10.89
N ALA A 60 -5.84 2.17 10.25
CA ALA A 60 -6.64 2.92 9.28
C ALA A 60 -7.06 2.04 8.10
N PHE A 61 -6.14 1.23 7.56
CA PHE A 61 -6.43 0.27 6.49
C PHE A 61 -7.44 -0.79 6.95
N ALA A 62 -7.30 -1.35 8.16
CA ALA A 62 -8.26 -2.31 8.71
C ALA A 62 -9.68 -1.72 8.83
N ASN A 63 -9.79 -0.44 9.20
CA ASN A 63 -11.05 0.29 9.18
C ASN A 63 -11.64 0.45 7.76
N LEU A 64 -10.79 0.70 6.75
CA LEU A 64 -11.24 0.75 5.35
C LEU A 64 -11.78 -0.61 4.88
N VAL A 65 -11.14 -1.71 5.29
CA VAL A 65 -11.63 -3.08 5.01
C VAL A 65 -13.02 -3.29 5.63
N ASP A 66 -13.21 -2.87 6.88
CA ASP A 66 -14.49 -3.01 7.57
C ASP A 66 -15.60 -2.14 6.95
N GLN A 67 -15.29 -0.88 6.61
CA GLN A 67 -16.21 0.02 5.93
C GLN A 67 -16.63 -0.52 4.56
N ALA A 68 -15.68 -1.01 3.76
CA ALA A 68 -15.98 -1.61 2.47
C ALA A 68 -16.83 -2.88 2.61
N ALA A 69 -16.68 -3.61 3.71
CA ALA A 69 -17.48 -4.77 4.03
C ALA A 69 -18.95 -4.44 4.39
N ARG A 70 -19.22 -3.23 4.85
CA ARG A 70 -20.55 -2.76 5.27
C ARG A 70 -21.25 -1.88 4.23
N ALA A 71 -20.57 -1.55 3.14
CA ALA A 71 -21.15 -0.67 2.14
C ALA A 71 -22.42 -1.30 1.54
N PRO A 72 -23.52 -0.53 1.47
CA PRO A 72 -24.74 -1.01 0.85
C PRO A 72 -24.52 -1.21 -0.65
N GLY A 73 -24.93 -2.35 -1.19
CA GLY A 73 -25.03 -2.56 -2.62
C GLY A 73 -26.07 -1.61 -3.22
N GLY A 74 -25.88 -1.24 -4.48
CA GLY A 74 -26.84 -0.40 -5.22
C GLY A 74 -26.89 -0.82 -6.68
N MET A 75 -27.95 -0.39 -7.37
CA MET A 75 -28.01 -0.53 -8.83
C MET A 75 -26.94 0.34 -9.47
N THR A 76 -26.16 -0.26 -10.36
CA THR A 76 -25.13 0.42 -11.15
C THR A 76 -25.24 0.00 -12.63
N ASP A 77 -24.55 0.71 -13.51
CA ASP A 77 -24.57 0.36 -14.93
C ASP A 77 -23.91 -0.98 -15.19
N GLY A 78 -22.80 -1.26 -14.50
CA GLY A 78 -22.05 -2.49 -14.68
C GLY A 78 -21.54 -3.07 -13.37
N VAL A 79 -21.26 -4.38 -13.39
CA VAL A 79 -20.62 -5.11 -12.30
C VAL A 79 -19.25 -5.57 -12.76
N VAL A 80 -18.22 -5.38 -11.92
CA VAL A 80 -16.86 -5.86 -12.19
C VAL A 80 -16.45 -6.83 -11.09
N VAL A 81 -16.16 -8.07 -11.45
CA VAL A 81 -15.60 -9.08 -10.55
C VAL A 81 -14.09 -9.15 -10.77
N LEU A 82 -13.32 -8.93 -9.69
CA LEU A 82 -11.88 -9.16 -9.72
C LEU A 82 -11.59 -10.60 -9.34
N THR A 83 -10.98 -11.35 -10.27
CA THR A 83 -10.69 -12.79 -10.09
C THR A 83 -9.75 -13.06 -8.92
N GLY A 84 -9.80 -14.30 -8.42
CA GLY A 84 -9.01 -14.79 -7.27
C GLY A 84 -9.80 -15.65 -6.29
N GLY A 85 -11.06 -16.00 -6.63
CA GLY A 85 -11.91 -16.91 -5.86
C GLY A 85 -13.23 -17.18 -6.57
N GLY A 86 -13.65 -18.44 -6.65
CA GLY A 86 -14.88 -18.87 -7.38
C GLY A 86 -16.17 -18.24 -6.82
N HIS A 87 -16.21 -17.99 -5.52
CA HIS A 87 -17.38 -17.36 -4.89
C HIS A 87 -17.70 -15.96 -5.39
N ARG A 88 -16.68 -15.19 -5.83
CA ARG A 88 -16.88 -13.82 -6.34
C ARG A 88 -17.58 -13.81 -7.69
N ILE A 89 -17.25 -14.81 -8.54
CA ILE A 89 -17.89 -14.94 -9.87
C ILE A 89 -19.37 -15.29 -9.68
N ALA A 90 -19.67 -16.25 -8.80
CA ALA A 90 -21.05 -16.60 -8.48
C ALA A 90 -21.84 -15.39 -7.95
N GLU A 91 -21.25 -14.59 -7.05
CA GLU A 91 -21.86 -13.36 -6.53
C GLU A 91 -22.09 -12.32 -7.64
N GLY A 92 -21.11 -12.12 -8.54
CA GLY A 92 -21.25 -11.22 -9.69
C GLY A 92 -22.37 -11.63 -10.64
N LEU A 93 -22.54 -12.93 -10.89
CA LEU A 93 -23.64 -13.48 -11.69
C LEU A 93 -24.99 -13.28 -10.99
N ASP A 94 -25.07 -13.51 -9.67
CA ASP A 94 -26.26 -13.27 -8.85
C ASP A 94 -26.70 -11.80 -8.90
N LEU A 95 -25.77 -10.85 -8.86
CA LEU A 95 -26.05 -9.43 -8.99
C LEU A 95 -26.71 -9.10 -10.35
N ILE A 96 -26.22 -9.67 -11.44
CA ILE A 96 -26.81 -9.46 -12.76
C ILE A 96 -28.19 -10.12 -12.86
N GLU A 97 -28.35 -11.32 -12.35
CA GLU A 97 -29.64 -12.04 -12.34
C GLU A 97 -30.73 -11.26 -11.60
N HIS A 98 -30.35 -10.56 -10.50
CA HIS A 98 -31.23 -9.68 -9.74
C HIS A 98 -31.34 -8.24 -10.29
N GLY A 99 -30.81 -7.97 -11.48
CA GLY A 99 -30.91 -6.67 -12.14
C GLY A 99 -30.12 -5.54 -11.47
N GLN A 100 -29.10 -5.86 -10.65
CA GLN A 100 -28.28 -4.85 -9.99
C GLN A 100 -27.16 -4.28 -10.90
N GLY A 101 -27.10 -4.72 -12.13
CA GLY A 101 -26.24 -4.20 -13.19
C GLY A 101 -26.71 -4.72 -14.55
N ARG A 102 -26.36 -4.01 -15.62
CA ARG A 102 -26.74 -4.39 -17.00
C ARG A 102 -25.80 -5.44 -17.59
N ARG A 103 -24.53 -5.39 -17.19
CA ARG A 103 -23.47 -6.30 -17.69
C ARG A 103 -22.45 -6.59 -16.60
N LEU A 104 -21.77 -7.75 -16.72
CA LEU A 104 -20.73 -8.21 -15.84
C LEU A 104 -19.40 -8.30 -16.61
N LEU A 105 -18.36 -7.67 -16.07
CA LEU A 105 -16.97 -7.95 -16.45
C LEU A 105 -16.32 -8.86 -15.39
N ILE A 106 -15.81 -10.02 -15.83
CA ILE A 106 -14.95 -10.87 -15.01
C ILE A 106 -13.51 -10.55 -15.41
N SER A 107 -12.82 -9.72 -14.62
CA SER A 107 -11.48 -9.22 -14.95
C SER A 107 -10.38 -10.10 -14.36
N GLY A 108 -9.32 -10.33 -15.14
CA GLY A 108 -8.16 -11.14 -14.74
C GLY A 108 -8.38 -12.64 -14.87
N VAL A 109 -9.24 -13.10 -15.78
CA VAL A 109 -9.37 -14.52 -16.09
C VAL A 109 -8.12 -15.05 -16.81
N ASN A 110 -7.89 -16.35 -16.76
CA ASN A 110 -6.81 -16.96 -17.54
C ASN A 110 -7.13 -16.81 -19.05
N GLU A 111 -6.11 -16.55 -19.88
CA GLU A 111 -6.27 -16.41 -21.34
C GLU A 111 -6.91 -17.63 -22.01
N ARG A 112 -6.81 -18.80 -21.39
CA ARG A 112 -7.41 -20.05 -21.86
C ARG A 112 -8.85 -20.25 -21.42
N THR A 113 -9.32 -19.45 -20.44
CA THR A 113 -10.67 -19.57 -19.90
C THR A 113 -11.64 -18.87 -20.82
N GLY A 114 -12.46 -19.64 -21.51
CA GLY A 114 -13.56 -19.16 -22.36
C GLY A 114 -14.92 -19.23 -21.65
N HIS A 115 -15.95 -18.74 -22.31
CA HIS A 115 -17.34 -18.82 -21.82
C HIS A 115 -17.78 -20.26 -21.55
N ASP A 116 -17.37 -21.23 -22.39
CA ASP A 116 -17.71 -22.65 -22.21
C ASP A 116 -17.12 -23.24 -20.92
N GLU A 117 -15.92 -22.82 -20.55
CA GLU A 117 -15.28 -23.26 -19.31
C GLU A 117 -15.96 -22.61 -18.09
N MET A 118 -16.34 -21.34 -18.19
CA MET A 118 -17.13 -20.66 -17.16
C MET A 118 -18.50 -21.30 -16.99
N LEU A 119 -19.16 -21.73 -18.07
CA LEU A 119 -20.42 -22.44 -18.03
C LEU A 119 -20.34 -23.80 -17.32
N LYS A 120 -19.20 -24.51 -17.43
CA LYS A 120 -18.97 -25.75 -16.68
C LYS A 120 -18.93 -25.50 -15.17
N LEU A 121 -18.36 -24.38 -14.77
CA LEU A 121 -18.26 -23.99 -13.35
C LEU A 121 -19.57 -23.38 -12.82
N HIS A 122 -20.36 -22.73 -13.70
CA HIS A 122 -21.62 -22.05 -13.38
C HIS A 122 -22.73 -22.44 -14.38
N PRO A 123 -23.22 -23.69 -14.37
CA PRO A 123 -24.15 -24.20 -15.40
C PRO A 123 -25.51 -23.48 -15.43
N GLY A 124 -25.93 -22.90 -14.29
CA GLY A 124 -27.18 -22.10 -14.21
C GLY A 124 -27.14 -20.76 -14.93
N SER A 125 -25.95 -20.26 -15.32
CA SER A 125 -25.76 -18.92 -15.84
C SER A 125 -25.68 -18.85 -17.36
N LYS A 126 -26.22 -19.87 -18.07
CA LYS A 126 -26.12 -19.98 -19.53
C LYS A 126 -26.71 -18.77 -20.28
N SER A 127 -27.88 -18.30 -19.86
CA SER A 127 -28.53 -17.13 -20.42
C SER A 127 -27.69 -15.86 -20.24
N LEU A 128 -27.13 -15.66 -19.06
CA LEU A 128 -26.28 -14.51 -18.73
C LEU A 128 -24.96 -14.53 -19.49
N MET A 129 -24.33 -15.69 -19.64
CA MET A 129 -23.07 -15.83 -20.41
C MET A 129 -23.23 -15.43 -21.87
N GLY A 130 -24.40 -15.66 -22.46
CA GLY A 130 -24.67 -15.31 -23.85
C GLY A 130 -24.98 -13.83 -24.10
N CYS A 131 -25.52 -13.11 -23.12
CA CYS A 131 -25.97 -11.72 -23.31
C CYS A 131 -25.07 -10.69 -22.62
N CYS A 132 -24.61 -11.02 -21.40
CA CYS A 132 -24.36 -9.96 -20.44
C CYS A 132 -23.06 -10.14 -19.65
N VAL A 133 -22.24 -11.15 -19.96
CA VAL A 133 -20.96 -11.45 -19.30
C VAL A 133 -19.82 -11.29 -20.28
N ASP A 134 -18.86 -10.44 -19.92
CA ASP A 134 -17.62 -10.19 -20.65
C ASP A 134 -16.45 -10.75 -19.85
N LEU A 135 -15.50 -11.42 -20.54
CA LEU A 135 -14.31 -11.99 -19.94
C LEU A 135 -13.09 -11.13 -20.24
N GLY A 136 -12.45 -10.60 -19.20
CA GLY A 136 -11.23 -9.82 -19.27
C GLY A 136 -10.01 -10.69 -18.96
N ALA A 137 -9.18 -11.01 -19.96
CA ALA A 137 -8.02 -11.89 -19.84
C ALA A 137 -6.67 -11.16 -19.90
N GLN A 138 -6.67 -9.82 -19.96
CA GLN A 138 -5.44 -9.04 -20.11
C GLN A 138 -4.83 -8.64 -18.77
N ALA A 139 -5.63 -8.55 -17.72
CA ALA A 139 -5.19 -8.16 -16.41
C ALA A 139 -4.37 -9.25 -15.72
N ARG A 140 -3.20 -8.89 -15.21
CA ARG A 140 -2.29 -9.78 -14.45
C ARG A 140 -2.17 -9.38 -12.99
N ASN A 141 -2.67 -8.19 -12.64
CA ASN A 141 -2.62 -7.59 -11.31
C ASN A 141 -3.72 -6.54 -11.18
N THR A 142 -3.79 -5.88 -10.00
CA THR A 142 -4.85 -4.90 -9.71
C THR A 142 -4.80 -3.66 -10.60
N ILE A 143 -3.60 -3.23 -11.02
CA ILE A 143 -3.46 -2.11 -11.97
C ILE A 143 -4.04 -2.52 -13.33
N GLY A 144 -3.70 -3.72 -13.79
CA GLY A 144 -4.25 -4.30 -15.00
C GLY A 144 -5.78 -4.43 -14.97
N ASN A 145 -6.33 -4.86 -13.82
CA ASN A 145 -7.78 -4.92 -13.63
C ASN A 145 -8.43 -3.54 -13.76
N ALA A 146 -7.79 -2.49 -13.19
CA ALA A 146 -8.31 -1.13 -13.29
C ALA A 146 -8.28 -0.59 -14.74
N ILE A 147 -7.22 -0.88 -15.49
CA ILE A 147 -7.10 -0.52 -16.90
C ILE A 147 -8.15 -1.26 -17.75
N GLU A 148 -8.32 -2.56 -17.51
CA GLU A 148 -9.28 -3.41 -18.23
C GLU A 148 -10.72 -2.94 -17.95
N ALA A 149 -11.05 -2.67 -16.69
CA ALA A 149 -12.34 -2.12 -16.29
C ALA A 149 -12.60 -0.74 -16.92
N ARG A 150 -11.60 0.16 -16.95
CA ARG A 150 -11.71 1.49 -17.60
C ARG A 150 -12.05 1.37 -19.08
N ARG A 151 -11.38 0.48 -19.79
CA ARG A 151 -11.64 0.24 -21.22
C ARG A 151 -13.03 -0.30 -21.44
N TRP A 152 -13.46 -1.23 -20.60
CA TRP A 152 -14.79 -1.83 -20.67
C TRP A 152 -15.90 -0.82 -20.38
N VAL A 153 -15.72 0.02 -19.34
CA VAL A 153 -16.64 1.12 -18.99
C VAL A 153 -16.82 2.09 -20.16
N ARG A 154 -15.70 2.52 -20.75
CA ARG A 154 -15.72 3.44 -21.91
C ARG A 154 -16.40 2.83 -23.12
N MET A 155 -16.19 1.54 -23.37
CA MET A 155 -16.82 0.82 -24.48
C MET A 155 -18.34 0.77 -24.35
N HIS A 156 -18.86 0.64 -23.13
CA HIS A 156 -20.28 0.53 -22.85
C HIS A 156 -20.95 1.85 -22.48
N GLY A 157 -20.20 2.94 -22.32
CA GLY A 157 -20.71 4.24 -21.91
C GLY A 157 -21.30 4.24 -20.50
N PHE A 158 -20.70 3.46 -19.58
CA PHE A 158 -21.15 3.36 -18.20
C PHE A 158 -20.66 4.54 -17.36
N SER A 159 -21.45 4.93 -16.35
CA SER A 159 -21.15 6.00 -15.41
C SER A 159 -21.01 5.50 -13.97
N SER A 160 -21.41 4.26 -13.72
CA SER A 160 -21.39 3.64 -12.39
C SER A 160 -21.03 2.16 -12.45
N LEU A 161 -20.27 1.70 -11.43
CA LEU A 161 -19.83 0.32 -11.30
C LEU A 161 -20.05 -0.21 -9.89
N THR A 162 -20.46 -1.48 -9.80
CA THR A 162 -20.31 -2.29 -8.60
C THR A 162 -19.04 -3.14 -8.73
N VAL A 163 -18.17 -3.11 -7.71
CA VAL A 163 -16.93 -3.90 -7.68
C VAL A 163 -17.05 -5.02 -6.67
N VAL A 164 -16.87 -6.25 -7.13
CA VAL A 164 -16.93 -7.47 -6.34
C VAL A 164 -15.53 -8.03 -6.13
N THR A 165 -15.06 -8.02 -4.90
CA THR A 165 -13.78 -8.63 -4.51
C THR A 165 -13.74 -8.92 -3.01
N SER A 166 -12.68 -9.57 -2.51
CA SER A 166 -12.54 -9.84 -1.06
C SER A 166 -12.50 -8.57 -0.23
N PRO A 167 -12.99 -8.61 1.01
CA PRO A 167 -12.93 -7.46 1.93
C PRO A 167 -11.53 -6.89 2.10
N TYR A 168 -10.52 -7.74 2.32
CA TYR A 168 -9.13 -7.32 2.52
C TYR A 168 -8.47 -6.74 1.25
N HIS A 169 -8.97 -7.09 0.06
CA HIS A 169 -8.50 -6.57 -1.21
C HIS A 169 -9.22 -5.29 -1.64
N MET A 170 -10.44 -5.07 -1.17
CA MET A 170 -11.33 -3.99 -1.59
C MET A 170 -10.70 -2.59 -1.50
N PRO A 171 -10.02 -2.19 -0.39
CA PRO A 171 -9.43 -0.85 -0.33
C PRO A 171 -8.43 -0.57 -1.45
N ARG A 172 -7.57 -1.55 -1.77
CA ARG A 172 -6.60 -1.42 -2.86
C ARG A 172 -7.27 -1.43 -4.23
N ALA A 173 -8.26 -2.30 -4.44
CA ALA A 173 -9.01 -2.35 -5.69
C ALA A 173 -9.73 -1.02 -5.97
N LEU A 174 -10.41 -0.46 -4.97
CA LEU A 174 -11.09 0.84 -5.10
C LEU A 174 -10.13 1.99 -5.38
N MET A 175 -8.96 2.00 -4.74
CA MET A 175 -7.93 3.00 -4.99
C MET A 175 -7.46 2.98 -6.44
N GLU A 176 -7.11 1.81 -6.97
CA GLU A 176 -6.65 1.63 -8.34
C GLU A 176 -7.73 1.98 -9.38
N LEU A 177 -8.95 1.53 -9.13
CA LEU A 177 -10.08 1.81 -10.02
C LEU A 177 -10.45 3.30 -10.05
N ARG A 178 -10.50 3.97 -8.88
CA ARG A 178 -10.77 5.40 -8.78
C ARG A 178 -9.65 6.25 -9.40
N HIS A 179 -8.41 5.79 -9.26
CA HIS A 179 -7.27 6.43 -9.92
C HIS A 179 -7.35 6.30 -11.45
N ALA A 180 -7.74 5.13 -11.96
CA ALA A 180 -7.86 4.90 -13.39
C ALA A 180 -9.07 5.62 -14.03
N MET A 181 -10.17 5.79 -13.30
CA MET A 181 -11.43 6.37 -13.80
C MET A 181 -12.11 7.20 -12.71
N PRO A 182 -11.56 8.40 -12.41
CA PRO A 182 -12.08 9.28 -11.36
C PRO A 182 -13.50 9.79 -11.65
N GLU A 183 -13.92 9.76 -12.91
CA GLU A 183 -15.25 10.18 -13.38
C GLU A 183 -16.36 9.16 -13.09
N ILE A 184 -16.02 7.92 -12.71
CA ILE A 184 -16.98 6.84 -12.53
C ILE A 184 -17.35 6.67 -11.05
N THR A 185 -18.64 6.57 -10.77
CA THR A 185 -19.10 6.21 -9.43
C THR A 185 -18.87 4.73 -9.16
N ILE A 186 -18.10 4.40 -8.12
CA ILE A 186 -17.73 3.02 -7.83
C ILE A 186 -18.26 2.62 -6.45
N ALA A 187 -19.14 1.61 -6.44
CA ALA A 187 -19.71 1.00 -5.25
C ALA A 187 -19.01 -0.33 -4.91
N PRO A 188 -18.51 -0.52 -3.70
CA PRO A 188 -17.98 -1.81 -3.28
C PRO A 188 -19.11 -2.80 -2.98
N HIS A 189 -18.89 -4.07 -3.33
CA HIS A 189 -19.77 -5.17 -2.97
C HIS A 189 -18.96 -6.35 -2.42
N ARG A 190 -19.33 -6.81 -1.25
CA ARG A 190 -18.69 -7.96 -0.58
C ARG A 190 -19.44 -9.23 -0.92
N PRO A 191 -18.76 -10.30 -1.39
CA PRO A 191 -19.38 -11.60 -1.57
C PRO A 191 -19.94 -12.15 -0.26
N ARG A 192 -21.16 -12.68 -0.27
CA ARG A 192 -21.83 -13.23 0.93
C ARG A 192 -21.00 -14.36 1.56
N ALA A 193 -20.38 -15.20 0.73
CA ALA A 193 -19.52 -16.30 1.20
C ALA A 193 -18.24 -15.81 1.91
N GLU A 194 -17.78 -14.58 1.65
CA GLU A 194 -16.62 -13.96 2.30
C GLU A 194 -17.04 -12.99 3.42
N ALA A 195 -18.27 -13.08 3.90
CA ALA A 195 -18.84 -12.22 4.95
C ALA A 195 -18.26 -12.55 6.34
N HIS A 196 -16.95 -12.64 6.43
CA HIS A 196 -16.28 -12.78 7.73
C HIS A 196 -16.26 -11.43 8.44
N SER A 197 -16.68 -11.41 9.71
CA SER A 197 -16.51 -10.23 10.55
C SER A 197 -15.02 -9.92 10.69
N VAL A 198 -14.67 -8.63 10.83
CA VAL A 198 -13.28 -8.20 11.11
C VAL A 198 -12.73 -8.93 12.34
N GLU A 199 -13.58 -9.29 13.31
CA GLU A 199 -13.22 -10.09 14.48
C GLU A 199 -12.66 -11.47 14.11
N ARG A 200 -13.17 -12.11 13.07
CA ARG A 200 -12.65 -13.37 12.57
C ARG A 200 -11.29 -13.22 11.92
N LEU A 201 -11.05 -12.09 11.23
CA LEU A 201 -9.74 -11.76 10.64
C LEU A 201 -8.62 -11.76 11.70
N TRP A 202 -8.93 -11.33 12.93
CA TRP A 202 -7.96 -11.28 14.03
C TRP A 202 -7.73 -12.62 14.72
N ARG A 203 -8.60 -13.61 14.51
CA ARG A 203 -8.50 -14.94 15.14
C ARG A 203 -7.76 -15.97 14.29
N GLU A 204 -7.66 -15.73 12.97
CA GLU A 204 -7.03 -16.67 12.03
C GLU A 204 -5.67 -16.11 11.56
N PRO A 205 -4.52 -16.74 11.93
CA PRO A 205 -3.18 -16.25 11.59
C PRO A 205 -2.95 -16.05 10.07
N GLU A 206 -3.54 -16.93 9.26
CA GLU A 206 -3.45 -16.82 7.78
C GLU A 206 -4.16 -15.58 7.24
N LEU A 207 -5.28 -15.19 7.86
CA LEU A 207 -5.99 -13.97 7.49
C LEU A 207 -5.24 -12.73 7.93
N ILE A 208 -4.60 -12.75 9.12
CA ILE A 208 -3.73 -11.65 9.58
C ILE A 208 -2.57 -11.46 8.60
N ARG A 209 -1.90 -12.54 8.21
CA ARG A 209 -0.82 -12.48 7.21
C ARG A 209 -1.30 -11.87 5.90
N THR A 210 -2.45 -12.30 5.42
CA THR A 210 -3.06 -11.76 4.19
C THR A 210 -3.36 -10.27 4.34
N LEU A 211 -3.91 -9.85 5.48
CA LEU A 211 -4.22 -8.45 5.76
C LEU A 211 -2.96 -7.57 5.79
N VAL A 212 -1.87 -8.04 6.42
CA VAL A 212 -0.57 -7.34 6.45
C VAL A 212 0.01 -7.21 5.04
N LEU A 213 -0.03 -8.28 4.25
CA LEU A 213 0.45 -8.25 2.87
C LEU A 213 -0.39 -7.31 1.99
N GLU A 214 -1.71 -7.30 2.14
CA GLU A 214 -2.58 -6.37 1.40
C GLU A 214 -2.38 -4.92 1.86
N TYR A 215 -2.13 -4.68 3.16
CA TYR A 215 -1.74 -3.35 3.65
C TYR A 215 -0.43 -2.86 3.00
N ALA A 216 0.60 -3.70 2.94
CA ALA A 216 1.86 -3.33 2.30
C ALA A 216 1.66 -2.98 0.81
N LYS A 217 0.88 -3.80 0.08
CA LYS A 217 0.53 -3.53 -1.33
C LYS A 217 -0.32 -2.25 -1.47
N PHE A 218 -1.25 -2.01 -0.54
CA PHE A 218 -2.06 -0.80 -0.51
C PHE A 218 -1.19 0.44 -0.29
N ALA A 219 -0.23 0.40 0.65
CA ALA A 219 0.68 1.50 0.91
C ALA A 219 1.54 1.83 -0.32
N VAL A 220 2.06 0.81 -1.01
CA VAL A 220 2.79 1.00 -2.28
C VAL A 220 1.89 1.59 -3.36
N ALA A 221 0.65 1.12 -3.49
CA ALA A 221 -0.32 1.66 -4.43
C ALA A 221 -0.65 3.12 -4.10
N ALA A 222 -0.84 3.46 -2.82
CA ALA A 222 -1.10 4.82 -2.36
C ALA A 222 0.03 5.80 -2.72
N LEU A 223 1.28 5.41 -2.50
CA LEU A 223 2.44 6.21 -2.89
C LEU A 223 2.54 6.35 -4.42
N ARG A 224 2.31 5.27 -5.14
CA ARG A 224 2.35 5.27 -6.61
C ARG A 224 1.31 6.21 -7.21
N THR A 225 0.06 6.13 -6.78
CA THR A 225 -1.04 6.94 -7.30
C THR A 225 -0.89 8.44 -7.03
N GLN A 226 -0.05 8.85 -6.06
CA GLN A 226 0.30 10.26 -5.83
C GLN A 226 1.24 10.83 -6.90
N ILE A 227 2.06 9.97 -7.51
CA ILE A 227 3.11 10.39 -8.48
C ILE A 227 2.64 10.13 -9.92
N GLU A 228 1.84 9.11 -10.10
CA GLU A 228 1.36 8.65 -11.39
C GLU A 228 0.06 9.36 -11.78
N HIS A 229 -0.01 9.88 -13.01
CA HIS A 229 -1.20 10.56 -13.51
C HIS A 229 -2.14 9.60 -14.27
N ASP A 230 -1.59 8.66 -15.02
CA ASP A 230 -2.36 7.69 -15.81
C ASP A 230 -1.70 6.31 -15.78
N PRO A 231 -2.38 5.28 -15.23
CA PRO A 231 -1.83 3.93 -15.12
C PRO A 231 -1.55 3.27 -16.48
N GLU A 232 -2.23 3.66 -17.58
CA GLU A 232 -2.00 3.09 -18.91
C GLU A 232 -0.66 3.51 -19.51
N THR A 233 -0.19 4.70 -19.21
CA THR A 233 1.06 5.26 -19.76
C THR A 233 2.24 5.13 -18.82
N SER A 234 2.03 4.70 -17.59
CA SER A 234 3.02 4.70 -16.53
C SER A 234 4.04 3.58 -16.67
N ARG A 235 5.34 3.96 -16.61
CA ARG A 235 6.45 3.01 -16.51
C ARG A 235 6.45 2.26 -15.17
N LEU A 236 5.97 2.87 -14.10
CA LEU A 236 5.86 2.24 -12.78
C LEU A 236 4.81 1.13 -12.79
N ALA A 237 3.67 1.35 -13.45
CA ALA A 237 2.66 0.32 -13.63
C ALA A 237 3.21 -0.91 -14.38
N VAL A 238 4.09 -0.69 -15.37
CA VAL A 238 4.78 -1.77 -16.12
C VAL A 238 5.76 -2.52 -15.22
N ILE A 239 6.56 -1.82 -14.42
CA ILE A 239 7.56 -2.42 -13.53
C ILE A 239 6.90 -3.23 -12.42
N LEU A 240 5.89 -2.65 -11.75
CA LEU A 240 5.15 -3.29 -10.67
C LEU A 240 4.14 -4.33 -11.18
N GLY A 241 3.71 -4.18 -12.41
CA GLY A 241 2.72 -5.05 -13.06
C GLY A 241 3.27 -6.20 -13.89
N GLY A 242 4.58 -6.22 -14.15
CA GLY A 242 5.26 -7.35 -14.78
C GLY A 242 5.09 -7.52 -16.29
N ARG A 243 4.35 -6.68 -17.01
CA ARG A 243 4.31 -6.60 -18.49
C ARG A 243 3.70 -5.29 -18.98
N LYS A 244 4.16 -4.82 -20.15
CA LYS A 244 3.52 -3.70 -20.87
C LYS A 244 2.03 -3.99 -21.07
N PRO A 245 1.15 -2.98 -20.90
CA PRO A 245 -0.23 -3.12 -21.32
C PRO A 245 -0.24 -3.58 -22.77
N VAL A 246 -0.83 -4.74 -23.02
CA VAL A 246 -0.97 -5.24 -24.39
C VAL A 246 -1.87 -4.24 -25.12
N SER A 247 -1.38 -3.68 -26.24
CA SER A 247 -2.23 -2.93 -27.16
C SER A 247 -3.54 -3.71 -27.39
N PRO A 248 -4.70 -3.06 -27.35
CA PRO A 248 -5.96 -3.73 -27.52
C PRO A 248 -5.93 -4.47 -28.86
N LYS A 249 -5.83 -5.80 -28.83
CA LYS A 249 -6.27 -6.57 -29.97
C LYS A 249 -7.77 -6.28 -30.09
N PRO A 250 -8.25 -5.83 -31.24
CA PRO A 250 -9.68 -5.71 -31.46
C PRO A 250 -10.29 -7.06 -31.12
N VAL A 251 -11.25 -7.07 -30.21
CA VAL A 251 -12.06 -8.25 -29.92
C VAL A 251 -12.67 -8.65 -31.23
N LYS A 252 -12.12 -9.71 -31.88
CA LYS A 252 -12.71 -10.27 -33.07
C LYS A 252 -14.02 -10.93 -32.67
N GLY A 253 -15.08 -10.31 -33.04
CA GLY A 253 -16.33 -10.97 -33.24
C GLY A 253 -17.23 -11.05 -32.02
N SER A 254 -18.32 -10.43 -32.20
CA SER A 254 -19.65 -10.62 -31.69
C SER A 254 -20.22 -9.43 -30.92
N PHE A 255 -20.13 -8.28 -31.57
CA PHE A 255 -21.08 -7.19 -31.29
C PHE A 255 -21.75 -6.81 -32.63
N ALA A 256 -22.53 -7.72 -33.18
CA ALA A 256 -23.49 -7.41 -34.23
C ALA A 256 -24.89 -7.58 -33.65
N SER A 257 -25.58 -6.42 -33.58
CA SER A 257 -27.04 -6.24 -33.46
C SER A 257 -27.77 -7.12 -32.47
#